data_72642a1dab4cc8abaf8a0c90c7d41c89
#
_entry.id   72642a1dab4cc8abaf8a0c90c7d41c89
#
_cell.length_a   1.000
_cell.length_b   1.000
_cell.length_c   1.000
_cell.angle_alpha   90.00
_cell.angle_beta   90.00
_cell.angle_gamma   90.00
#
_symmetry.space_group_name_H-M   'P 1'
#
loop_
_entity.id
_entity.type
_entity.pdbx_description
1 polymer ?
#
loop_
_entity_poly.entity_id
_entity_poly.type
_entity_poly.pdbx_seq_one_letter_code
_entity_poly.pdbx_strand_id
1 'polypeptide(L)'
;MCVLLLALGAACGGDSNGNAGALYPDRANQYREDQERHIGESVMIGGYTTTVTDVQLVDGSIRVSIEITNRDEDTQRIDSTQWTLVNPRVQTIDATSADFPRTDLRGGETVTAEVSFAVDPDETGDYYIQYKPEALDAARGIWQHTISDGTGTGTAHRGVEIGVNTAP
;
A
#
# COMPACT_ATOMS: atom_id res chain seq x y z
N MET A 1 -62.99 -33.09 10.41
CA MET A 1 -62.27 -32.40 9.35
C MET A 1 -61.70 -31.14 9.95
N CYS A 2 -60.45 -31.21 10.42
CA CYS A 2 -59.71 -30.05 10.93
C CYS A 2 -58.70 -29.64 9.89
N VAL A 3 -58.81 -28.42 9.43
CA VAL A 3 -57.84 -27.81 8.54
C VAL A 3 -56.84 -27.05 9.40
N LEU A 4 -55.59 -27.50 9.37
CA LEU A 4 -54.48 -26.91 10.05
C LEU A 4 -53.84 -25.88 9.13
N LEU A 5 -53.97 -24.58 9.44
CA LEU A 5 -53.24 -23.50 8.78
C LEU A 5 -51.85 -23.40 9.39
N LEU A 6 -50.83 -23.71 8.62
CA LEU A 6 -49.44 -23.40 8.94
C LEU A 6 -49.15 -21.93 8.54
N ALA A 7 -48.91 -21.12 9.52
CA ALA A 7 -48.37 -19.78 9.29
C ALA A 7 -46.82 -19.88 9.11
N LEU A 8 -46.33 -19.58 7.91
CA LEU A 8 -44.94 -19.36 7.67
C LEU A 8 -44.54 -18.02 8.23
N GLY A 9 -43.80 -18.04 9.33
CA GLY A 9 -43.10 -16.87 9.83
C GLY A 9 -41.89 -16.58 8.93
N ALA A 10 -41.96 -15.49 8.18
CA ALA A 10 -40.79 -14.91 7.52
C ALA A 10 -39.87 -14.34 8.59
N ALA A 11 -38.80 -15.01 8.88
CA ALA A 11 -37.69 -14.43 9.64
C ALA A 11 -37.00 -13.44 8.72
N CYS A 12 -37.22 -12.15 8.94
CA CYS A 12 -36.37 -11.08 8.43
C CYS A 12 -35.01 -11.27 9.09
N GLY A 13 -34.06 -11.80 8.32
CA GLY A 13 -32.67 -11.75 8.66
C GLY A 13 -32.27 -10.27 8.77
N GLY A 14 -31.99 -9.80 9.98
CA GLY A 14 -31.40 -8.48 10.18
C GLY A 14 -30.02 -8.49 9.55
N ASP A 15 -29.85 -7.67 8.54
CA ASP A 15 -28.55 -7.27 8.05
C ASP A 15 -27.85 -6.51 9.18
N SER A 16 -27.10 -7.27 9.98
CA SER A 16 -26.10 -6.68 10.86
C SER A 16 -24.94 -6.24 9.97
N ASN A 17 -25.14 -5.16 9.21
CA ASN A 17 -24.06 -4.35 8.68
C ASN A 17 -23.32 -3.69 9.86
N GLY A 18 -22.75 -4.53 10.69
CA GLY A 18 -21.73 -4.13 11.63
C GLY A 18 -20.55 -3.69 10.79
N ASN A 19 -20.12 -2.48 11.00
CA ASN A 19 -18.98 -1.78 10.40
C ASN A 19 -17.62 -2.48 10.66
N ALA A 20 -17.59 -3.81 10.70
CA ALA A 20 -16.40 -4.65 10.79
C ALA A 20 -15.64 -4.70 9.44
N GLY A 21 -16.28 -4.25 8.34
CA GLY A 21 -15.68 -4.20 7.01
C GLY A 21 -14.66 -3.06 6.83
N ALA A 22 -14.57 -2.12 7.76
CA ALA A 22 -13.64 -1.00 7.64
C ALA A 22 -12.19 -1.35 8.02
N LEU A 23 -11.97 -2.46 8.72
CA LEU A 23 -10.63 -2.88 9.15
C LEU A 23 -10.02 -3.97 8.26
N TYR A 24 -10.86 -4.66 7.48
CA TYR A 24 -10.39 -5.68 6.53
C TYR A 24 -11.20 -5.51 5.24
N PRO A 25 -10.61 -4.88 4.22
CA PRO A 25 -11.22 -4.89 2.89
C PRO A 25 -11.51 -6.34 2.52
N ASP A 26 -12.68 -6.59 1.94
CA ASP A 26 -13.12 -7.90 1.51
C ASP A 26 -11.97 -8.61 0.78
N ARG A 27 -11.56 -9.78 1.28
CA ARG A 27 -10.45 -10.54 0.70
C ARG A 27 -10.64 -10.80 -0.81
N ALA A 28 -11.87 -10.81 -1.30
CA ALA A 28 -12.16 -10.98 -2.72
C ALA A 28 -11.70 -9.78 -3.57
N ASN A 29 -11.72 -8.56 -3.04
CA ASN A 29 -11.34 -7.36 -3.79
C ASN A 29 -9.82 -7.12 -3.79
N GLN A 30 -9.10 -7.57 -2.76
CA GLN A 30 -7.63 -7.44 -2.71
C GLN A 30 -6.90 -8.15 -3.85
N TYR A 31 -7.59 -9.02 -4.61
CA TYR A 31 -7.02 -9.81 -5.70
C TYR A 31 -7.38 -9.29 -7.10
N ARG A 32 -8.24 -8.29 -7.21
CA ARG A 32 -8.82 -7.90 -8.51
C ARG A 32 -8.65 -6.46 -8.89
N GLU A 33 -8.42 -5.57 -7.93
CA GLU A 33 -8.39 -4.14 -8.18
C GLU A 33 -7.12 -3.49 -7.65
N ASP A 34 -6.56 -2.57 -8.43
CA ASP A 34 -5.46 -1.75 -8.00
C ASP A 34 -5.91 -0.87 -6.82
N GLN A 35 -5.04 -0.71 -5.85
CA GLN A 35 -5.28 0.11 -4.66
C GLN A 35 -4.36 1.32 -4.67
N GLU A 36 -4.93 2.47 -5.02
CA GLU A 36 -4.20 3.75 -4.97
C GLU A 36 -4.24 4.33 -3.55
N ARG A 37 -3.08 4.78 -3.07
CA ARG A 37 -2.88 5.27 -1.70
C ARG A 37 -1.92 6.46 -1.67
N HIS A 38 -2.02 7.26 -0.62
CA HIS A 38 -1.00 8.25 -0.29
C HIS A 38 0.16 7.60 0.47
N ILE A 39 1.33 8.25 0.43
CA ILE A 39 2.48 7.84 1.25
C ILE A 39 2.05 7.81 2.73
N GLY A 40 2.38 6.75 3.43
CA GLY A 40 1.93 6.48 4.79
C GLY A 40 0.65 5.65 4.91
N GLU A 41 -0.09 5.46 3.83
CA GLU A 41 -1.29 4.61 3.81
C GLU A 41 -0.97 3.19 3.34
N SER A 42 -1.65 2.21 3.92
CA SER A 42 -1.42 0.80 3.63
C SER A 42 -2.34 0.27 2.53
N VAL A 43 -1.85 -0.69 1.77
CA VAL A 43 -2.63 -1.58 0.92
C VAL A 43 -2.63 -2.99 1.49
N MET A 44 -3.64 -3.78 1.15
CA MET A 44 -3.67 -5.21 1.44
C MET A 44 -3.80 -5.99 0.15
N ILE A 45 -2.74 -6.70 -0.24
CA ILE A 45 -2.66 -7.46 -1.49
C ILE A 45 -1.91 -8.77 -1.23
N GLY A 46 -2.46 -9.88 -1.71
CA GLY A 46 -1.79 -11.17 -1.70
C GLY A 46 -1.41 -11.71 -0.32
N GLY A 47 -2.19 -11.41 0.72
CA GLY A 47 -1.87 -11.82 2.08
C GLY A 47 -0.87 -10.88 2.77
N TYR A 48 -0.42 -9.81 2.10
CA TYR A 48 0.44 -8.81 2.70
C TYR A 48 -0.32 -7.51 2.99
N THR A 49 0.01 -6.88 4.11
CA THR A 49 -0.23 -5.45 4.31
C THR A 49 1.07 -4.73 4.02
N THR A 50 1.05 -3.81 3.07
CA THR A 50 2.23 -3.09 2.62
C THR A 50 1.99 -1.59 2.70
N THR A 51 2.97 -0.85 3.20
CA THR A 51 2.94 0.60 3.33
C THR A 51 4.23 1.19 2.76
N VAL A 52 4.12 2.18 1.88
CA VAL A 52 5.25 3.07 1.57
C VAL A 52 5.28 4.13 2.65
N THR A 53 6.33 4.14 3.47
CA THR A 53 6.44 5.02 4.64
C THR A 53 7.17 6.31 4.33
N ASP A 54 8.11 6.29 3.38
CA ASP A 54 8.88 7.46 2.96
C ASP A 54 9.40 7.30 1.53
N VAL A 55 9.61 8.42 0.84
CA VAL A 55 10.17 8.47 -0.52
C VAL A 55 11.15 9.63 -0.61
N GLN A 56 12.38 9.35 -1.04
CA GLN A 56 13.44 10.35 -1.14
C GLN A 56 14.12 10.27 -2.51
N LEU A 57 14.39 11.41 -3.12
CA LEU A 57 15.29 11.51 -4.27
C LEU A 57 16.70 11.81 -3.77
N VAL A 58 17.62 10.88 -4.00
CA VAL A 58 19.04 10.97 -3.55
C VAL A 58 19.94 10.51 -4.68
N ASP A 59 20.83 11.39 -5.13
CA ASP A 59 21.88 11.06 -6.12
C ASP A 59 21.37 10.35 -7.39
N GLY A 60 20.26 10.83 -7.97
CA GLY A 60 19.64 10.23 -9.17
C GLY A 60 18.95 8.88 -8.93
N SER A 61 18.59 8.62 -7.67
CA SER A 61 17.80 7.46 -7.29
C SER A 61 16.62 7.85 -6.43
N ILE A 62 15.45 7.27 -6.72
CA ILE A 62 14.32 7.31 -5.80
C ILE A 62 14.49 6.14 -4.83
N ARG A 63 14.65 6.46 -3.53
CA ARG A 63 14.67 5.51 -2.42
C ARG A 63 13.30 5.48 -1.76
N VAL A 64 12.77 4.29 -1.61
CA VAL A 64 11.43 4.04 -1.08
C VAL A 64 11.57 3.20 0.18
N SER A 65 11.24 3.77 1.33
CA SER A 65 11.13 3.03 2.58
C SER A 65 9.76 2.37 2.65
N ILE A 66 9.76 1.08 2.97
CA ILE A 66 8.55 0.25 2.97
C ILE A 66 8.43 -0.53 4.27
N GLU A 67 7.20 -0.77 4.68
CA GLU A 67 6.85 -1.72 5.73
C GLU A 67 5.96 -2.80 5.14
N ILE A 68 6.30 -4.07 5.35
CA ILE A 68 5.54 -5.22 4.86
C ILE A 68 5.22 -6.14 6.04
N THR A 69 3.93 -6.47 6.19
CA THR A 69 3.46 -7.46 7.17
C THR A 69 2.82 -8.63 6.44
N ASN A 70 3.28 -9.84 6.71
CA ASN A 70 2.61 -11.05 6.26
C ASN A 70 1.36 -11.30 7.12
N ARG A 71 0.19 -11.33 6.49
CA ARG A 71 -1.11 -11.57 7.14
C ARG A 71 -1.59 -13.01 7.03
N ASP A 72 -0.93 -13.81 6.20
CA ASP A 72 -1.23 -15.23 6.10
C ASP A 72 -0.57 -16.03 7.23
N GLU A 73 -1.03 -17.27 7.43
CA GLU A 73 -0.45 -18.18 8.42
C GLU A 73 0.85 -18.80 7.91
N ASP A 74 0.98 -18.94 6.59
CA ASP A 74 2.14 -19.52 5.93
C ASP A 74 3.28 -18.52 5.81
N THR A 75 4.51 -19.05 5.69
CA THR A 75 5.67 -18.23 5.36
C THR A 75 5.59 -17.77 3.92
N GLN A 76 5.68 -16.46 3.73
CA GLN A 76 5.60 -15.81 2.42
C GLN A 76 6.94 -15.18 2.06
N ARG A 77 7.28 -15.21 0.75
CA ARG A 77 8.51 -14.59 0.25
C ARG A 77 8.25 -13.17 -0.23
N ILE A 78 9.17 -12.27 0.14
CA ILE A 78 9.24 -10.91 -0.37
C ILE A 78 10.50 -10.76 -1.24
N ASP A 79 10.39 -10.00 -2.32
CA ASP A 79 11.44 -9.83 -3.31
C ASP A 79 11.41 -8.42 -3.92
N SER A 80 12.57 -7.93 -4.37
CA SER A 80 12.68 -6.63 -5.04
C SER A 80 11.93 -6.58 -6.37
N THR A 81 11.79 -7.72 -7.04
CA THR A 81 11.07 -7.82 -8.32
C THR A 81 9.57 -7.57 -8.20
N GLN A 82 9.04 -7.59 -6.98
CA GLN A 82 7.65 -7.21 -6.69
C GLN A 82 7.41 -5.69 -6.74
N TRP A 83 8.49 -4.91 -6.88
CA TRP A 83 8.46 -3.46 -6.85
C TRP A 83 8.90 -2.86 -8.18
N THR A 84 8.10 -1.95 -8.70
CA THR A 84 8.41 -1.16 -9.90
C THR A 84 8.06 0.30 -9.67
N LEU A 85 8.68 1.16 -10.48
CA LEU A 85 8.39 2.58 -10.51
C LEU A 85 7.91 2.94 -11.91
N VAL A 86 6.85 3.73 -12.03
CA VAL A 86 6.43 4.32 -13.30
C VAL A 86 6.80 5.81 -13.26
N ASN A 87 7.61 6.24 -14.23
CA ASN A 87 8.06 7.62 -14.33
C ASN A 87 7.02 8.54 -15.03
N PRO A 88 7.22 9.87 -15.07
CA PRO A 88 6.32 10.81 -15.74
C PRO A 88 6.11 10.56 -17.24
N ARG A 89 7.05 9.85 -17.90
CA ARG A 89 6.94 9.42 -19.31
C ARG A 89 6.21 8.09 -19.48
N VAL A 90 5.60 7.57 -18.39
CA VAL A 90 4.87 6.28 -18.37
C VAL A 90 5.78 5.09 -18.73
N GLN A 91 7.05 5.16 -18.34
CA GLN A 91 8.01 4.06 -18.46
C GLN A 91 8.11 3.33 -17.14
N THR A 92 8.10 1.99 -17.17
CA THR A 92 8.34 1.16 -16.00
C THR A 92 9.83 1.02 -15.75
N ILE A 93 10.24 1.24 -14.52
CA ILE A 93 11.62 1.14 -14.03
C ILE A 93 11.64 0.04 -12.97
N ASP A 94 12.50 -0.94 -13.16
CA ASP A 94 12.72 -2.00 -12.19
C ASP A 94 13.60 -1.52 -11.04
N ALA A 95 13.44 -2.15 -9.87
CA ALA A 95 14.29 -1.86 -8.73
C ALA A 95 15.76 -2.18 -9.05
N THR A 96 16.67 -1.24 -8.79
CA THR A 96 18.12 -1.40 -9.00
C THR A 96 18.80 -2.03 -7.80
N SER A 97 18.25 -1.81 -6.61
CA SER A 97 18.68 -2.42 -5.36
C SER A 97 17.53 -2.54 -4.39
N ALA A 98 17.66 -3.46 -3.45
CA ALA A 98 16.75 -3.59 -2.33
C ALA A 98 17.51 -4.09 -1.11
N ASP A 99 17.24 -3.49 0.03
CA ASP A 99 17.76 -3.92 1.33
C ASP A 99 16.61 -4.52 2.14
N PHE A 100 16.46 -5.84 2.01
CA PHE A 100 15.53 -6.63 2.81
C PHE A 100 16.32 -7.33 3.92
N PRO A 101 16.11 -7.00 5.20
CA PRO A 101 16.76 -7.70 6.31
C PRO A 101 16.48 -9.21 6.33
N ARG A 102 15.37 -9.61 5.70
CA ARG A 102 14.99 -11.00 5.41
C ARG A 102 14.07 -11.05 4.20
N THR A 103 14.09 -12.16 3.49
CA THR A 103 13.25 -12.39 2.31
C THR A 103 12.06 -13.31 2.59
N ASP A 104 12.09 -14.05 3.70
CA ASP A 104 11.00 -14.94 4.11
C ASP A 104 10.35 -14.37 5.37
N LEU A 105 9.06 -14.05 5.31
CA LEU A 105 8.26 -13.59 6.43
C LEU A 105 7.29 -14.67 6.89
N ARG A 106 7.36 -15.04 8.15
CA ARG A 106 6.36 -15.91 8.78
C ARG A 106 5.05 -15.17 8.98
N GLY A 107 3.97 -15.93 9.20
CA GLY A 107 2.67 -15.35 9.51
C GLY A 107 2.73 -14.37 10.68
N GLY A 108 2.18 -13.17 10.48
CA GLY A 108 2.19 -12.08 11.45
C GLY A 108 3.49 -11.29 11.57
N GLU A 109 4.58 -11.70 10.91
CA GLU A 109 5.84 -10.94 10.94
C GLU A 109 5.77 -9.68 10.08
N THR A 110 6.45 -8.63 10.56
CA THR A 110 6.63 -7.36 9.88
C THR A 110 8.11 -7.11 9.61
N VAL A 111 8.42 -6.55 8.45
CA VAL A 111 9.75 -6.09 8.09
C VAL A 111 9.69 -4.67 7.56
N THR A 112 10.69 -3.88 7.89
CA THR A 112 10.98 -2.60 7.21
C THR A 112 12.15 -2.83 6.27
N ALA A 113 12.05 -2.30 5.06
CA ALA A 113 13.03 -2.46 4.01
C ALA A 113 13.15 -1.18 3.18
N GLU A 114 14.16 -1.11 2.32
CA GLU A 114 14.34 -0.04 1.35
C GLU A 114 14.45 -0.63 -0.05
N VAL A 115 13.80 0.01 -1.02
CA VAL A 115 13.90 -0.31 -2.44
C VAL A 115 14.33 0.94 -3.19
N SER A 116 15.28 0.81 -4.13
CA SER A 116 15.81 1.95 -4.88
C SER A 116 15.59 1.78 -6.38
N PHE A 117 15.31 2.89 -7.06
CA PHE A 117 15.08 2.98 -8.50
C PHE A 117 15.99 4.05 -9.09
N ALA A 118 16.76 3.71 -10.13
CA ALA A 118 17.55 4.71 -10.85
C ALA A 118 16.64 5.57 -11.72
N VAL A 119 16.72 6.88 -11.57
CA VAL A 119 15.92 7.84 -12.33
C VAL A 119 16.81 8.94 -12.92
N ASP A 120 16.30 9.62 -13.94
CA ASP A 120 16.93 10.83 -14.45
C ASP A 120 16.78 11.92 -13.38
N PRO A 121 17.87 12.49 -12.86
CA PRO A 121 17.80 13.52 -11.81
C PRO A 121 17.12 14.81 -12.27
N ASP A 122 17.05 15.05 -13.56
CA ASP A 122 16.43 16.23 -14.16
C ASP A 122 14.96 15.97 -14.53
N GLU A 123 14.45 14.74 -14.39
CA GLU A 123 13.07 14.40 -14.71
C GLU A 123 12.14 14.73 -13.56
N THR A 124 11.23 15.68 -13.78
CA THR A 124 10.23 16.13 -12.82
C THR A 124 8.84 15.64 -13.19
N GLY A 125 7.95 15.58 -12.23
CA GLY A 125 6.56 15.15 -12.41
C GLY A 125 6.16 14.04 -11.45
N ASP A 126 5.09 13.35 -11.81
CA ASP A 126 4.48 12.32 -10.98
C ASP A 126 5.11 10.96 -11.25
N TYR A 127 5.59 10.34 -10.19
CA TYR A 127 6.08 8.98 -10.15
C TYR A 127 5.08 8.10 -9.40
N TYR A 128 4.90 6.88 -9.87
CA TYR A 128 4.00 5.90 -9.24
C TYR A 128 4.80 4.68 -8.81
N ILE A 129 4.91 4.51 -7.50
CA ILE A 129 5.53 3.33 -6.89
C ILE A 129 4.49 2.23 -6.91
N GLN A 130 4.82 1.08 -7.48
CA GLN A 130 3.92 -0.05 -7.63
C GLN A 130 4.46 -1.27 -6.89
N TYR A 131 3.59 -1.90 -6.12
CA TYR A 131 3.84 -3.19 -5.49
C TYR A 131 2.91 -4.24 -6.09
N LYS A 132 3.50 -5.30 -6.63
CA LYS A 132 2.79 -6.42 -7.23
C LYS A 132 3.38 -7.74 -6.73
N PRO A 133 2.74 -8.43 -5.78
CA PRO A 133 3.14 -9.77 -5.37
C PRO A 133 3.06 -10.76 -6.54
N GLU A 134 4.04 -11.65 -6.70
CA GLU A 134 4.13 -12.59 -7.83
C GLU A 134 2.88 -13.46 -8.04
N ALA A 135 2.18 -13.81 -6.95
CA ALA A 135 1.03 -14.70 -7.00
C ALA A 135 -0.22 -14.08 -7.64
N LEU A 136 -0.22 -12.77 -7.94
CA LEU A 136 -1.42 -12.04 -8.33
C LEU A 136 -1.17 -11.18 -9.56
N ASP A 137 -1.63 -11.65 -10.71
CA ASP A 137 -1.41 -10.96 -11.99
C ASP A 137 -2.22 -9.68 -12.17
N ALA A 138 -3.18 -9.37 -11.32
CA ALA A 138 -4.14 -8.31 -11.57
C ALA A 138 -4.08 -7.12 -10.60
N ALA A 139 -3.86 -7.33 -9.30
CA ALA A 139 -3.95 -6.26 -8.30
C ALA A 139 -2.59 -5.66 -7.95
N ARG A 140 -2.54 -4.34 -7.86
CA ARG A 140 -1.33 -3.58 -7.46
C ARG A 140 -1.64 -2.62 -6.34
N GLY A 141 -0.68 -2.43 -5.43
CA GLY A 141 -0.60 -1.25 -4.57
C GLY A 141 0.11 -0.14 -5.33
N ILE A 142 -0.45 1.06 -5.32
CA ILE A 142 0.10 2.20 -6.07
C ILE A 142 0.17 3.41 -5.14
N TRP A 143 1.37 4.02 -5.03
CA TRP A 143 1.59 5.26 -4.29
C TRP A 143 2.18 6.30 -5.22
N GLN A 144 1.57 7.49 -5.22
CA GLN A 144 2.05 8.62 -6.02
C GLN A 144 3.07 9.44 -5.22
N HIS A 145 4.15 9.84 -5.88
CA HIS A 145 5.13 10.79 -5.39
C HIS A 145 5.46 11.80 -6.49
N THR A 146 5.41 13.11 -6.17
CA THR A 146 5.69 14.17 -7.13
C THR A 146 7.08 14.76 -6.88
N ILE A 147 7.93 14.76 -7.90
CA ILE A 147 9.21 15.47 -7.92
C ILE A 147 9.00 16.80 -8.63
N SER A 148 9.24 17.90 -7.91
CA SER A 148 9.18 19.27 -8.44
C SER A 148 10.56 19.75 -8.87
N ASP A 149 10.62 20.67 -9.83
CA ASP A 149 11.87 21.33 -10.25
C ASP A 149 12.56 21.94 -9.03
N GLY A 150 13.79 21.58 -8.80
CA GLY A 150 14.64 21.76 -7.62
C GLY A 150 14.70 23.11 -6.92
N THR A 151 13.65 23.92 -6.97
CA THR A 151 13.42 25.09 -6.11
C THR A 151 12.45 24.78 -4.96
N GLY A 152 11.89 23.58 -4.92
CA GLY A 152 10.99 23.12 -3.87
C GLY A 152 11.69 22.14 -2.95
N THR A 153 12.08 22.59 -1.77
CA THR A 153 12.30 21.71 -0.62
C THR A 153 11.17 20.69 -0.56
N GLY A 154 11.51 19.40 -0.62
CA GLY A 154 10.56 18.31 -0.49
C GLY A 154 9.61 18.60 0.65
N THR A 155 8.35 18.76 0.33
CA THR A 155 7.31 18.90 1.35
C THR A 155 7.04 17.51 1.91
N ALA A 156 7.90 17.11 2.85
CA ALA A 156 7.41 16.20 3.87
C ALA A 156 6.17 16.89 4.45
N HIS A 157 5.02 16.26 4.39
CA HIS A 157 3.86 16.69 5.14
C HIS A 157 4.25 16.66 6.62
N ARG A 158 4.89 17.74 7.09
CA ARG A 158 5.00 18.02 8.51
C ARG A 158 3.58 18.20 9.01
N GLY A 159 3.21 17.35 9.94
CA GLY A 159 2.02 17.55 10.74
C GLY A 159 1.97 19.01 11.20
N VAL A 160 0.79 19.59 11.12
CA VAL A 160 0.49 20.96 11.54
C VAL A 160 0.99 21.13 12.97
N GLU A 161 2.12 21.83 13.16
CA GLU A 161 2.48 22.38 14.46
C GLU A 161 1.43 23.43 14.81
N ILE A 162 0.54 23.08 15.74
CA ILE A 162 -0.33 24.04 16.39
C ILE A 162 0.58 24.90 17.29
N GLY A 163 1.01 26.04 16.76
CA GLY A 163 1.72 27.04 17.55
C GLY A 163 0.82 27.56 18.67
N VAL A 164 1.11 27.13 19.89
CA VAL A 164 0.55 27.75 21.08
C VAL A 164 1.22 29.09 21.25
N ASN A 165 0.55 30.15 20.80
CA ASN A 165 0.96 31.53 21.02
C ASN A 165 0.69 31.89 22.48
N THR A 166 1.69 31.81 23.34
CA THR A 166 1.65 32.44 24.66
C THR A 166 2.18 33.87 24.52
N ALA A 167 1.27 34.81 24.39
CA ALA A 167 1.61 36.24 24.55
C ALA A 167 1.67 36.64 26.05
N PRO A 168 2.51 37.64 26.43
CA PRO A 168 2.80 38.01 27.79
C PRO A 168 1.64 38.68 28.54
#